data_987b6efe6887f57dd68338fb1a59e329
#
_entry.id   987b6efe6887f57dd68338fb1a59e329
#
_cell.length_a   1.000
_cell.length_b   1.000
_cell.length_c   1.000
_cell.angle_alpha   90.00
_cell.angle_beta   90.00
_cell.angle_gamma   90.00
#
_symmetry.space_group_name_H-M   'P 1'
#
loop_
_entity.id
_entity.type
_entity.pdbx_description
1 polymer ?
#
loop_
_entity_poly.entity_id
_entity_poly.type
_entity_poly.pdbx_seq_one_letter_code
_entity_poly.pdbx_strand_id
1 'polypeptide(L)'
;MIPVLLIFIPLVAGLFTFFVKGNGSKQLALASSVATLAISLLSIFVYTSVKFGNFDASWIPTLGTRFTLSLDGMSKMLTLLTAISFPIIFAATYKNEYKNANQFYALMLLTQTGLMGVFLAADCLLFYFFWELAIIPVYFLCSIWGGEKRIAVTFKFFVYTFLGSLLMLVGILFLYFKTPHHSFAIKDFYALKLTAQEQSLSFWLFFIAFAIKMPIFPFHTWQPDAYEQSPTAVTMVLSGIMVKMGIFAVIGWLVPIFPDAAHSNAMLIVVLSVIGMLYASLIAMKQDDMKRLIAYSSIAHIGLMCAAIFSMNDIGLKGVMIQMFNHGINVIGLWIVADAIEQKTGTRKLSELGGLAHKAPVLAIMFVVLAFANIALPLTNAFVGEFLMFNGLFEFNVYITAAALISIILAAVYTLTMVQKLFYGNTVTATEKTGEVGTNVQLMLAVIVVVVIVFGVYPQPMIDLTKDTVNAVFGK
;
A
#
# COMPACT_ATOMS: atom_id res chain seq x y z
N MET A 1 -2.88 15.52 -19.69
CA MET A 1 -4.35 15.25 -19.57
C MET A 1 -4.66 13.96 -18.81
N ILE A 2 -3.91 12.87 -19.02
CA ILE A 2 -4.16 11.57 -18.34
C ILE A 2 -4.12 11.68 -16.81
N PRO A 3 -3.10 12.32 -16.17
CA PRO A 3 -3.06 12.43 -14.71
C PRO A 3 -4.31 13.12 -14.13
N VAL A 4 -4.84 14.10 -14.84
CA VAL A 4 -6.07 14.80 -14.43
C VAL A 4 -7.27 13.85 -14.43
N LEU A 5 -7.43 13.03 -15.48
CA LEU A 5 -8.53 12.07 -15.56
C LEU A 5 -8.45 11.01 -14.45
N LEU A 6 -7.24 10.53 -14.09
CA LEU A 6 -7.05 9.58 -13.01
C LEU A 6 -7.53 10.10 -11.64
N ILE A 7 -7.44 11.41 -11.42
CA ILE A 7 -7.92 12.07 -10.20
C ILE A 7 -9.39 12.42 -10.30
N PHE A 8 -9.83 13.04 -11.42
CA PHE A 8 -11.14 13.63 -11.51
C PHE A 8 -12.27 12.61 -11.75
N ILE A 9 -12.01 11.47 -12.41
CA ILE A 9 -13.03 10.42 -12.57
C ILE A 9 -13.53 9.93 -11.20
N PRO A 10 -12.68 9.42 -10.28
CA PRO A 10 -13.14 8.99 -8.96
C PRO A 10 -13.64 10.15 -8.09
N LEU A 11 -13.10 11.38 -8.25
CA LEU A 11 -13.56 12.55 -7.51
C LEU A 11 -15.01 12.88 -7.85
N VAL A 12 -15.30 13.06 -9.14
CA VAL A 12 -16.64 13.43 -9.60
C VAL A 12 -17.63 12.32 -9.28
N ALA A 13 -17.28 11.07 -9.56
CA ALA A 13 -18.13 9.93 -9.22
C ALA A 13 -18.35 9.81 -7.70
N GLY A 14 -17.33 10.06 -6.88
CA GLY A 14 -17.45 10.06 -5.43
C GLY A 14 -18.44 11.12 -4.92
N LEU A 15 -18.35 12.35 -5.42
CA LEU A 15 -19.29 13.42 -5.08
C LEU A 15 -20.72 13.08 -5.49
N PHE A 16 -20.92 12.55 -6.70
CA PHE A 16 -22.26 12.13 -7.17
C PHE A 16 -22.81 10.95 -6.38
N THR A 17 -21.96 10.02 -5.95
CA THR A 17 -22.39 8.82 -5.21
C THR A 17 -23.07 9.15 -3.89
N PHE A 18 -22.77 10.27 -3.24
CA PHE A 18 -23.49 10.72 -2.04
C PHE A 18 -25.00 10.86 -2.25
N PHE A 19 -25.42 11.19 -3.47
CA PHE A 19 -26.83 11.46 -3.82
C PHE A 19 -27.52 10.22 -4.42
N VAL A 20 -26.79 9.17 -4.78
CA VAL A 20 -27.33 7.96 -5.40
C VAL A 20 -27.68 6.93 -4.33
N LYS A 21 -28.94 6.53 -4.21
CA LYS A 21 -29.41 5.59 -3.18
C LYS A 21 -29.39 4.14 -3.68
N GLY A 22 -29.33 3.21 -2.74
CA GLY A 22 -29.47 1.77 -2.98
C GLY A 22 -28.33 1.19 -3.82
N ASN A 23 -28.65 0.21 -4.66
CA ASN A 23 -27.67 -0.49 -5.51
C ASN A 23 -26.99 0.40 -6.56
N GLY A 24 -27.58 1.53 -6.92
CA GLY A 24 -26.99 2.49 -7.84
C GLY A 24 -25.63 3.03 -7.35
N SER A 25 -25.46 3.21 -6.04
CA SER A 25 -24.19 3.66 -5.47
C SER A 25 -23.06 2.63 -5.67
N LYS A 26 -23.35 1.33 -5.51
CA LYS A 26 -22.41 0.23 -5.77
C LYS A 26 -22.00 0.17 -7.25
N GLN A 27 -23.01 0.31 -8.14
CA GLN A 27 -22.80 0.26 -9.59
C GLN A 27 -21.97 1.45 -10.07
N LEU A 28 -22.27 2.67 -9.59
CA LEU A 28 -21.53 3.88 -9.93
C LEU A 28 -20.07 3.78 -9.45
N ALA A 29 -19.85 3.30 -8.22
CA ALA A 29 -18.50 3.13 -7.68
C ALA A 29 -17.69 2.11 -8.51
N LEU A 30 -18.28 0.96 -8.85
CA LEU A 30 -17.64 -0.04 -9.69
C LEU A 30 -17.36 0.51 -11.09
N ALA A 31 -18.32 1.15 -11.74
CA ALA A 31 -18.15 1.72 -13.08
C ALA A 31 -17.06 2.80 -13.12
N SER A 32 -17.02 3.69 -12.12
CA SER A 32 -15.97 4.71 -11.99
C SER A 32 -14.58 4.09 -11.80
N SER A 33 -14.48 3.07 -10.94
CA SER A 33 -13.20 2.40 -10.71
C SER A 33 -12.70 1.64 -11.94
N VAL A 34 -13.61 1.02 -12.72
CA VAL A 34 -13.28 0.38 -14.01
C VAL A 34 -12.85 1.42 -15.05
N ALA A 35 -13.53 2.57 -15.13
CA ALA A 35 -13.12 3.67 -16.00
C ALA A 35 -11.72 4.20 -15.63
N THR A 36 -11.44 4.35 -14.34
CA THR A 36 -10.11 4.75 -13.85
C THR A 36 -9.04 3.72 -14.22
N LEU A 37 -9.36 2.41 -14.14
CA LEU A 37 -8.47 1.33 -14.59
C LEU A 37 -8.20 1.43 -16.09
N ALA A 38 -9.21 1.65 -16.90
CA ALA A 38 -9.04 1.79 -18.35
C ALA A 38 -8.10 2.97 -18.70
N ILE A 39 -8.25 4.12 -18.04
CA ILE A 39 -7.34 5.28 -18.23
C ILE A 39 -5.92 4.96 -17.76
N SER A 40 -5.75 4.25 -16.64
CA SER A 40 -4.42 3.84 -16.16
C SER A 40 -3.73 2.90 -17.16
N LEU A 41 -4.44 1.91 -17.70
CA LEU A 41 -3.90 1.03 -18.74
C LEU A 41 -3.54 1.79 -20.03
N LEU A 42 -4.39 2.73 -20.47
CA LEU A 42 -4.07 3.59 -21.61
C LEU A 42 -2.79 4.41 -21.39
N SER A 43 -2.51 4.84 -20.16
CA SER A 43 -1.28 5.58 -19.83
C SER A 43 -0.02 4.75 -19.99
N ILE A 44 -0.11 3.44 -19.81
CA ILE A 44 1.04 2.52 -19.87
C ILE A 44 1.25 2.00 -21.29
N PHE A 45 0.19 1.62 -22.00
CA PHE A 45 0.30 0.90 -23.25
C PHE A 45 0.15 1.78 -24.50
N VAL A 46 -0.55 2.91 -24.42
CA VAL A 46 -0.91 3.74 -25.58
C VAL A 46 -0.26 5.12 -25.51
N TYR A 47 -0.43 5.82 -24.39
CA TYR A 47 0.06 7.20 -24.24
C TYR A 47 1.35 7.26 -23.43
N THR A 48 2.40 6.62 -23.94
CA THR A 48 3.71 6.48 -23.25
C THR A 48 4.54 7.76 -23.26
N SER A 49 4.23 8.72 -24.16
CA SER A 49 4.97 9.97 -24.29
C SER A 49 4.84 10.84 -23.03
N VAL A 50 5.96 11.45 -22.61
CA VAL A 50 6.05 12.40 -21.48
C VAL A 50 5.03 13.54 -21.58
N LYS A 51 4.69 13.99 -22.80
CA LYS A 51 3.70 15.04 -23.05
C LYS A 51 2.31 14.71 -22.49
N PHE A 52 1.89 13.45 -22.51
CA PHE A 52 0.60 13.01 -21.97
C PHE A 52 0.64 12.73 -20.46
N GLY A 53 1.83 12.50 -19.91
CA GLY A 53 2.06 12.19 -18.52
C GLY A 53 2.16 13.40 -17.59
N ASN A 54 2.31 14.61 -18.15
CA ASN A 54 2.47 15.82 -17.35
C ASN A 54 1.27 16.75 -17.50
N PHE A 55 0.95 17.45 -16.40
CA PHE A 55 -0.04 18.53 -16.37
C PHE A 55 0.44 19.61 -15.41
N ASP A 56 0.29 20.87 -15.79
CA ASP A 56 0.69 22.01 -14.98
C ASP A 56 -0.31 23.17 -15.17
N ALA A 57 -0.84 23.68 -14.07
CA ALA A 57 -1.74 24.82 -14.03
C ALA A 57 -1.51 25.64 -12.75
N SER A 58 -1.83 26.92 -12.79
CA SER A 58 -1.83 27.77 -11.60
C SER A 58 -2.92 27.30 -10.63
N TRP A 59 -2.61 27.14 -9.33
CA TRP A 59 -3.58 26.74 -8.32
C TRP A 59 -3.86 27.86 -7.31
N ILE A 60 -2.87 28.21 -6.46
CA ILE A 60 -2.98 29.31 -5.51
C ILE A 60 -1.80 30.26 -5.72
N PRO A 61 -1.92 31.26 -6.64
CA PRO A 61 -0.81 32.13 -7.01
C PRO A 61 -0.20 32.90 -5.84
N THR A 62 -1.00 33.28 -4.86
CA THR A 62 -0.56 34.02 -3.67
C THR A 62 0.40 33.21 -2.78
N LEU A 63 0.35 31.90 -2.85
CA LEU A 63 1.24 30.99 -2.13
C LEU A 63 2.35 30.43 -3.03
N GLY A 64 2.35 30.73 -4.32
CA GLY A 64 3.35 30.20 -5.26
C GLY A 64 3.16 28.70 -5.58
N THR A 65 2.03 28.09 -5.22
CA THR A 65 1.76 26.67 -5.49
C THR A 65 1.02 26.48 -6.81
N ARG A 66 1.29 25.34 -7.46
CA ARG A 66 0.75 24.97 -8.76
C ARG A 66 0.08 23.60 -8.70
N PHE A 67 -0.94 23.40 -9.52
CA PHE A 67 -1.53 22.08 -9.74
C PHE A 67 -0.69 21.34 -10.78
N THR A 68 0.47 20.86 -10.32
CA THR A 68 1.45 20.17 -11.17
C THR A 68 1.40 18.68 -10.90
N LEU A 69 1.14 17.91 -11.95
CA LEU A 69 1.05 16.45 -11.91
C LEU A 69 2.11 15.85 -12.85
N SER A 70 2.75 14.76 -12.41
CA SER A 70 3.72 14.00 -13.20
C SER A 70 3.43 12.51 -13.10
N LEU A 71 3.57 11.81 -14.22
CA LEU A 71 3.32 10.37 -14.35
C LEU A 71 4.62 9.69 -14.81
N ASP A 72 5.58 9.57 -13.91
CA ASP A 72 6.81 8.81 -14.10
C ASP A 72 6.61 7.29 -13.96
N GLY A 73 7.66 6.47 -14.02
CA GLY A 73 7.56 5.02 -13.94
C GLY A 73 6.98 4.52 -12.61
N MET A 74 7.42 5.09 -11.48
CA MET A 74 6.91 4.74 -10.16
C MET A 74 5.44 5.17 -9.98
N SER A 75 5.12 6.38 -10.43
CA SER A 75 3.75 6.91 -10.41
C SER A 75 2.81 6.08 -11.29
N LYS A 76 3.25 5.65 -12.49
CA LYS A 76 2.48 4.73 -13.35
C LYS A 76 2.18 3.41 -12.66
N MET A 77 3.18 2.82 -12.01
CA MET A 77 3.03 1.54 -11.31
C MET A 77 2.06 1.66 -10.12
N LEU A 78 2.17 2.71 -9.30
CA LEU A 78 1.32 2.88 -8.11
C LEU A 78 -0.10 3.34 -8.45
N THR A 79 -0.27 4.16 -9.49
CA THR A 79 -1.60 4.49 -10.02
C THR A 79 -2.25 3.26 -10.66
N LEU A 80 -1.49 2.38 -11.33
CA LEU A 80 -2.00 1.10 -11.82
C LEU A 80 -2.41 0.18 -10.67
N LEU A 81 -1.59 0.05 -9.62
CA LEU A 81 -1.95 -0.71 -8.43
C LEU A 81 -3.26 -0.20 -7.83
N THR A 82 -3.40 1.12 -7.68
CA THR A 82 -4.62 1.74 -7.17
C THR A 82 -5.80 1.46 -8.09
N ALA A 83 -5.62 1.64 -9.41
CA ALA A 83 -6.67 1.47 -10.41
C ALA A 83 -7.17 0.02 -10.54
N ILE A 84 -6.29 -0.98 -10.38
CA ILE A 84 -6.67 -2.41 -10.38
C ILE A 84 -7.36 -2.78 -9.05
N SER A 85 -6.88 -2.25 -7.94
CA SER A 85 -7.35 -2.66 -6.61
C SER A 85 -8.81 -2.29 -6.35
N PHE A 86 -9.24 -1.07 -6.71
CA PHE A 86 -10.60 -0.61 -6.39
C PHE A 86 -11.70 -1.43 -7.10
N PRO A 87 -11.64 -1.74 -8.41
CA PRO A 87 -12.60 -2.66 -9.03
C PRO A 87 -12.61 -4.04 -8.39
N ILE A 88 -11.43 -4.59 -8.06
CA ILE A 88 -11.31 -5.89 -7.38
C ILE A 88 -11.99 -5.84 -6.02
N ILE A 89 -11.72 -4.81 -5.21
CA ILE A 89 -12.32 -4.64 -3.89
C ILE A 89 -13.82 -4.51 -4.00
N PHE A 90 -14.33 -3.64 -4.88
CA PHE A 90 -15.78 -3.44 -5.05
C PHE A 90 -16.49 -4.69 -5.58
N ALA A 91 -15.88 -5.43 -6.52
CA ALA A 91 -16.45 -6.66 -7.04
C ALA A 91 -16.41 -7.79 -6.01
N ALA A 92 -15.31 -7.98 -5.30
CA ALA A 92 -15.19 -9.00 -4.25
C ALA A 92 -16.20 -8.78 -3.12
N THR A 93 -16.38 -7.52 -2.70
CA THR A 93 -17.28 -7.13 -1.60
C THR A 93 -18.66 -6.67 -2.07
N TYR A 94 -19.05 -6.95 -3.32
CA TYR A 94 -20.30 -6.46 -3.93
C TYR A 94 -21.56 -6.89 -3.16
N LYS A 95 -21.53 -8.09 -2.58
CA LYS A 95 -22.63 -8.66 -1.78
C LYS A 95 -22.67 -8.15 -0.34
N ASN A 96 -21.63 -7.44 0.13
CA ASN A 96 -21.61 -6.89 1.47
C ASN A 96 -22.63 -5.75 1.57
N GLU A 97 -23.34 -5.70 2.69
CA GLU A 97 -24.31 -4.65 2.95
C GLU A 97 -23.74 -3.64 3.95
N TYR A 98 -23.76 -2.38 3.55
CA TYR A 98 -23.34 -1.27 4.41
C TYR A 98 -24.53 -0.35 4.69
N LYS A 99 -24.72 0.00 5.95
CA LYS A 99 -25.67 1.07 6.31
C LYS A 99 -25.25 2.36 5.62
N ASN A 100 -26.19 3.07 4.95
CA ASN A 100 -25.87 4.24 4.15
C ASN A 100 -24.78 3.95 3.08
N ALA A 101 -24.99 2.94 2.26
CA ALA A 101 -24.05 2.46 1.25
C ALA A 101 -23.52 3.58 0.33
N ASN A 102 -24.37 4.57 0.00
CA ASN A 102 -23.96 5.75 -0.78
C ASN A 102 -22.83 6.53 -0.12
N GLN A 103 -22.87 6.76 1.19
CA GLN A 103 -21.79 7.44 1.92
C GLN A 103 -20.53 6.57 1.96
N PHE A 104 -20.67 5.26 2.17
CA PHE A 104 -19.55 4.33 2.18
C PHE A 104 -18.80 4.34 0.85
N TYR A 105 -19.51 4.14 -0.27
CA TYR A 105 -18.89 4.10 -1.59
C TYR A 105 -18.37 5.48 -2.06
N ALA A 106 -19.04 6.57 -1.68
CA ALA A 106 -18.55 7.91 -1.93
C ALA A 106 -17.22 8.18 -1.24
N LEU A 107 -17.09 7.83 0.05
CA LEU A 107 -15.84 7.97 0.81
C LEU A 107 -14.74 7.05 0.26
N MET A 108 -15.06 5.84 -0.19
CA MET A 108 -14.10 4.96 -0.87
C MET A 108 -13.55 5.59 -2.15
N LEU A 109 -14.40 6.20 -2.99
CA LEU A 109 -13.97 6.90 -4.21
C LEU A 109 -13.16 8.16 -3.92
N LEU A 110 -13.49 8.91 -2.88
CA LEU A 110 -12.68 10.05 -2.42
C LEU A 110 -11.31 9.59 -1.91
N THR A 111 -11.24 8.44 -1.25
CA THR A 111 -9.95 7.81 -0.88
C THR A 111 -9.15 7.46 -2.14
N GLN A 112 -9.79 6.88 -3.16
CA GLN A 112 -9.12 6.60 -4.45
C GLN A 112 -8.58 7.87 -5.09
N THR A 113 -9.35 8.96 -5.05
CA THR A 113 -8.94 10.29 -5.54
C THR A 113 -7.68 10.78 -4.82
N GLY A 114 -7.68 10.74 -3.49
CA GLY A 114 -6.53 11.15 -2.68
C GLY A 114 -5.27 10.32 -2.99
N LEU A 115 -5.41 9.00 -3.10
CA LEU A 115 -4.31 8.09 -3.44
C LEU A 115 -3.75 8.37 -4.84
N MET A 116 -4.62 8.55 -5.85
CA MET A 116 -4.18 8.94 -7.20
C MET A 116 -3.42 10.26 -7.17
N GLY A 117 -3.94 11.25 -6.44
CA GLY A 117 -3.29 12.56 -6.30
C GLY A 117 -1.93 12.49 -5.62
N VAL A 118 -1.78 11.70 -4.56
CA VAL A 118 -0.49 11.51 -3.89
C VAL A 118 0.59 10.96 -4.84
N PHE A 119 0.24 9.97 -5.65
CA PHE A 119 1.20 9.34 -6.56
C PHE A 119 1.48 10.17 -7.82
N LEU A 120 0.71 11.24 -8.06
CA LEU A 120 0.84 12.09 -9.25
C LEU A 120 1.36 13.49 -8.93
N ALA A 121 1.25 13.98 -7.67
CA ALA A 121 1.62 15.34 -7.32
C ALA A 121 3.12 15.59 -7.48
N ALA A 122 3.47 16.68 -8.18
CA ALA A 122 4.83 17.18 -8.36
C ALA A 122 5.03 18.58 -7.75
N ASP A 123 4.09 19.03 -6.94
CA ASP A 123 4.13 20.20 -6.08
C ASP A 123 3.93 19.75 -4.62
N CYS A 124 4.74 20.25 -3.70
CA CYS A 124 4.81 19.75 -2.33
C CYS A 124 3.57 20.08 -1.49
N LEU A 125 2.95 21.22 -1.73
CA LEU A 125 1.70 21.56 -1.06
C LEU A 125 0.52 20.77 -1.64
N LEU A 126 0.52 20.54 -2.95
CA LEU A 126 -0.46 19.69 -3.62
C LEU A 126 -0.35 18.23 -3.15
N PHE A 127 0.87 17.74 -2.97
CA PHE A 127 1.12 16.41 -2.39
C PHE A 127 0.54 16.31 -0.97
N TYR A 128 0.80 17.30 -0.12
CA TYR A 128 0.23 17.35 1.23
C TYR A 128 -1.30 17.37 1.21
N PHE A 129 -1.90 18.17 0.33
CA PHE A 129 -3.35 18.21 0.16
C PHE A 129 -3.94 16.82 -0.19
N PHE A 130 -3.36 16.11 -1.15
CA PHE A 130 -3.83 14.78 -1.51
C PHE A 130 -3.51 13.72 -0.45
N TRP A 131 -2.43 13.90 0.30
CA TRP A 131 -2.12 13.06 1.45
C TRP A 131 -3.23 13.10 2.50
N GLU A 132 -3.70 14.27 2.86
CA GLU A 132 -4.82 14.45 3.77
C GLU A 132 -6.15 13.96 3.14
N LEU A 133 -6.38 14.24 1.86
CA LEU A 133 -7.56 13.77 1.15
C LEU A 133 -7.63 12.24 1.07
N ALA A 134 -6.51 11.52 1.10
CA ALA A 134 -6.50 10.06 1.19
C ALA A 134 -6.86 9.56 2.60
N ILE A 135 -6.50 10.30 3.65
CA ILE A 135 -6.65 9.87 5.06
C ILE A 135 -8.04 10.20 5.62
N ILE A 136 -8.54 11.41 5.38
CA ILE A 136 -9.79 11.91 5.97
C ILE A 136 -10.99 11.00 5.67
N PRO A 137 -11.26 10.57 4.42
CA PRO A 137 -12.36 9.66 4.15
C PRO A 137 -12.21 8.31 4.88
N VAL A 138 -10.98 7.80 5.01
CA VAL A 138 -10.70 6.54 5.71
C VAL A 138 -10.98 6.65 7.20
N TYR A 139 -10.71 7.80 7.81
CA TYR A 139 -11.12 8.05 9.20
C TYR A 139 -12.62 7.84 9.39
N PHE A 140 -13.45 8.42 8.53
CA PHE A 140 -14.89 8.24 8.57
C PHE A 140 -15.31 6.79 8.26
N LEU A 141 -14.70 6.16 7.27
CA LEU A 141 -14.97 4.77 6.94
C LEU A 141 -14.72 3.83 8.13
N CYS A 142 -13.60 4.00 8.82
CA CYS A 142 -13.25 3.19 9.97
C CYS A 142 -14.13 3.49 11.19
N SER A 143 -14.42 4.77 11.46
CA SER A 143 -15.20 5.18 12.64
C SER A 143 -16.69 4.85 12.55
N ILE A 144 -17.27 4.85 11.34
CA ILE A 144 -18.71 4.63 11.14
C ILE A 144 -19.01 3.13 10.96
N TRP A 145 -18.25 2.42 10.12
CA TRP A 145 -18.52 1.03 9.73
C TRP A 145 -17.55 0.00 10.32
N GLY A 146 -16.65 0.40 11.19
CA GLY A 146 -15.72 -0.52 11.86
C GLY A 146 -16.37 -1.37 12.95
N GLY A 147 -15.59 -2.28 13.54
CA GLY A 147 -15.99 -3.19 14.60
C GLY A 147 -16.29 -2.51 15.94
N GLU A 148 -16.38 -3.31 17.01
CA GLU A 148 -16.79 -2.82 18.33
C GLU A 148 -15.88 -1.75 18.92
N LYS A 149 -14.56 -1.88 18.74
CA LYS A 149 -13.55 -0.94 19.25
C LYS A 149 -13.21 0.18 18.26
N ARG A 150 -14.00 0.34 17.17
CA ARG A 150 -13.71 1.25 16.07
C ARG A 150 -13.33 2.67 16.47
N ILE A 151 -14.02 3.27 17.43
CA ILE A 151 -13.78 4.67 17.80
C ILE A 151 -12.40 4.86 18.42
N ALA A 152 -12.04 4.06 19.43
CA ALA A 152 -10.74 4.16 20.09
C ALA A 152 -9.57 3.84 19.13
N VAL A 153 -9.77 2.82 18.30
CA VAL A 153 -8.75 2.39 17.33
C VAL A 153 -8.60 3.42 16.20
N THR A 154 -9.71 3.94 15.69
CA THR A 154 -9.66 4.97 14.63
C THR A 154 -9.06 6.28 15.16
N PHE A 155 -9.34 6.64 16.42
CA PHE A 155 -8.70 7.80 17.03
C PHE A 155 -7.19 7.60 17.19
N LYS A 156 -6.73 6.41 17.63
CA LYS A 156 -5.30 6.08 17.67
C LYS A 156 -4.66 6.21 16.28
N PHE A 157 -5.26 5.61 15.26
CA PHE A 157 -4.81 5.72 13.87
C PHE A 157 -4.72 7.17 13.41
N PHE A 158 -5.76 7.97 13.70
CA PHE A 158 -5.80 9.38 13.32
C PHE A 158 -4.69 10.19 14.00
N VAL A 159 -4.50 10.05 15.33
CA VAL A 159 -3.46 10.77 16.06
C VAL A 159 -2.07 10.45 15.50
N TYR A 160 -1.76 9.18 15.24
CA TYR A 160 -0.48 8.79 14.63
C TYR A 160 -0.27 9.46 13.27
N THR A 161 -1.25 9.33 12.36
CA THR A 161 -1.10 9.82 10.99
C THR A 161 -1.15 11.33 10.91
N PHE A 162 -1.97 11.99 11.73
CA PHE A 162 -2.08 13.45 11.78
C PHE A 162 -0.81 14.10 12.36
N LEU A 163 -0.26 13.57 13.46
CA LEU A 163 1.00 14.07 13.99
C LEU A 163 2.14 13.91 12.98
N GLY A 164 2.18 12.77 12.28
CA GLY A 164 3.14 12.56 11.19
C GLY A 164 3.00 13.60 10.07
N SER A 165 1.77 13.83 9.60
CA SER A 165 1.54 14.80 8.52
C SER A 165 1.84 16.25 8.94
N LEU A 166 1.63 16.61 10.20
CA LEU A 166 2.04 17.92 10.72
C LEU A 166 3.57 18.09 10.69
N LEU A 167 4.35 17.05 11.07
CA LEU A 167 5.81 17.10 10.97
C LEU A 167 6.25 17.30 9.51
N MET A 168 5.63 16.58 8.57
CA MET A 168 5.87 16.75 7.14
C MET A 168 5.54 18.17 6.68
N LEU A 169 4.41 18.75 7.11
CA LEU A 169 4.01 20.11 6.75
C LEU A 169 5.04 21.14 7.26
N VAL A 170 5.53 20.99 8.50
CA VAL A 170 6.59 21.84 9.04
C VAL A 170 7.85 21.74 8.18
N GLY A 171 8.24 20.52 7.78
CA GLY A 171 9.36 20.31 6.87
C GLY A 171 9.15 20.96 5.49
N ILE A 172 7.96 20.82 4.90
CA ILE A 172 7.62 21.46 3.62
C ILE A 172 7.72 22.98 3.72
N LEU A 173 7.16 23.59 4.77
CA LEU A 173 7.23 25.03 4.99
C LEU A 173 8.66 25.51 5.21
N PHE A 174 9.48 24.77 5.97
CA PHE A 174 10.88 25.09 6.15
C PHE A 174 11.62 25.13 4.80
N LEU A 175 11.46 24.12 3.95
CA LEU A 175 12.06 24.08 2.62
C LEU A 175 11.54 25.20 1.71
N TYR A 176 10.24 25.48 1.75
CA TYR A 176 9.61 26.56 1.00
C TYR A 176 10.30 27.93 1.27
N PHE A 177 10.54 28.25 2.54
CA PHE A 177 11.23 29.49 2.89
C PHE A 177 12.73 29.50 2.53
N LYS A 178 13.31 28.33 2.22
CA LYS A 178 14.69 28.21 1.73
C LYS A 178 14.79 28.32 0.20
N THR A 179 13.71 28.12 -0.53
CA THR A 179 13.74 28.29 -1.99
C THR A 179 13.84 29.78 -2.36
N PRO A 180 14.62 30.15 -3.40
CA PRO A 180 14.85 31.56 -3.77
C PRO A 180 13.58 32.35 -4.11
N HIS A 181 12.54 31.68 -4.59
CA HIS A 181 11.29 32.28 -5.06
C HIS A 181 10.06 31.83 -4.28
N HIS A 182 10.23 31.24 -3.10
CA HIS A 182 9.14 30.67 -2.31
C HIS A 182 8.26 29.73 -3.14
N SER A 183 8.89 28.70 -3.70
CA SER A 183 8.24 27.70 -4.58
C SER A 183 7.98 26.41 -3.82
N PHE A 184 6.84 25.74 -4.13
CA PHE A 184 6.53 24.41 -3.68
C PHE A 184 6.85 23.33 -4.73
N ALA A 185 7.41 23.69 -5.87
CA ALA A 185 7.79 22.71 -6.90
C ALA A 185 8.87 21.77 -6.37
N ILE A 186 8.67 20.47 -6.49
CA ILE A 186 9.62 19.46 -5.97
C ILE A 186 11.02 19.61 -6.58
N LYS A 187 11.12 20.06 -7.83
CA LYS A 187 12.38 20.33 -8.51
C LYS A 187 13.23 21.39 -7.81
N ASP A 188 12.57 22.40 -7.23
CA ASP A 188 13.25 23.46 -6.51
C ASP A 188 13.77 22.95 -5.15
N PHE A 189 13.06 21.99 -4.53
CA PHE A 189 13.53 21.33 -3.32
C PHE A 189 14.75 20.43 -3.59
N TYR A 190 14.80 19.72 -4.72
CA TYR A 190 15.99 18.95 -5.11
C TYR A 190 17.21 19.82 -5.36
N ALA A 191 17.02 21.08 -5.82
CA ALA A 191 18.09 22.00 -6.11
C ALA A 191 18.64 22.75 -4.88
N LEU A 192 18.02 22.61 -3.70
CA LEU A 192 18.43 23.30 -2.49
C LEU A 192 19.80 22.82 -1.99
N LYS A 193 20.66 23.77 -1.68
CA LYS A 193 21.94 23.51 -1.01
C LYS A 193 21.77 23.74 0.49
N LEU A 194 21.38 22.67 1.19
CA LEU A 194 21.19 22.69 2.64
C LEU A 194 22.49 22.35 3.37
N THR A 195 22.72 22.97 4.49
CA THR A 195 23.81 22.57 5.42
C THR A 195 23.53 21.19 6.02
N ALA A 196 24.54 20.50 6.50
CA ALA A 196 24.40 19.18 7.12
C ALA A 196 23.38 19.18 8.28
N GLN A 197 23.34 20.26 9.07
CA GLN A 197 22.38 20.40 10.18
C GLN A 197 20.95 20.58 9.66
N GLU A 198 20.75 21.41 8.63
CA GLU A 198 19.43 21.61 8.00
C GLU A 198 18.94 20.34 7.32
N GLN A 199 19.81 19.60 6.62
CA GLN A 199 19.48 18.30 6.05
C GLN A 199 19.04 17.32 7.14
N SER A 200 19.82 17.20 8.24
CA SER A 200 19.51 16.26 9.31
C SER A 200 18.18 16.58 9.99
N LEU A 201 17.92 17.85 10.34
CA LEU A 201 16.65 18.25 10.95
C LEU A 201 15.45 17.95 10.05
N SER A 202 15.53 18.40 8.80
CA SER A 202 14.43 18.23 7.83
C SER A 202 14.22 16.75 7.49
N PHE A 203 15.30 15.98 7.32
CA PHE A 203 15.23 14.54 7.10
C PHE A 203 14.37 13.83 8.15
N TRP A 204 14.59 14.12 9.44
CA TRP A 204 13.83 13.45 10.50
C TRP A 204 12.37 13.91 10.56
N LEU A 205 12.06 15.17 10.23
CA LEU A 205 10.66 15.63 10.12
C LEU A 205 9.88 14.84 9.05
N PHE A 206 10.49 14.66 7.87
CA PHE A 206 9.87 13.89 6.80
C PHE A 206 9.92 12.38 7.07
N PHE A 207 11.05 11.85 7.54
CA PHE A 207 11.21 10.42 7.78
C PHE A 207 10.22 9.89 8.82
N ILE A 208 10.02 10.59 9.94
CA ILE A 208 9.04 10.18 10.97
C ILE A 208 7.63 10.14 10.37
N ALA A 209 7.25 11.15 9.59
CA ALA A 209 5.94 11.17 8.92
C ALA A 209 5.75 9.95 8.00
N PHE A 210 6.75 9.65 7.18
CA PHE A 210 6.71 8.52 6.25
C PHE A 210 6.83 7.17 6.96
N ALA A 211 7.64 7.08 8.03
CA ALA A 211 7.78 5.91 8.88
C ALA A 211 6.48 5.53 9.61
N ILE A 212 5.72 6.53 10.07
CA ILE A 212 4.37 6.31 10.61
C ILE A 212 3.45 5.75 9.51
N LYS A 213 3.51 6.31 8.31
CA LYS A 213 2.61 5.93 7.20
C LYS A 213 2.93 4.56 6.61
N MET A 214 4.21 4.19 6.47
CA MET A 214 4.65 2.87 6.02
C MET A 214 4.82 1.85 7.17
N PRO A 215 4.19 2.01 8.29
CA PRO A 215 4.24 1.50 9.64
C PRO A 215 5.48 0.64 9.96
N ILE A 216 6.66 1.24 9.92
CA ILE A 216 7.89 0.56 10.33
C ILE A 216 8.09 0.65 11.85
N PHE A 217 8.88 -0.27 12.41
CA PHE A 217 9.26 -0.23 13.82
C PHE A 217 10.08 1.05 14.14
N PRO A 218 9.74 1.80 15.23
CA PRO A 218 8.73 1.54 16.25
C PRO A 218 7.33 2.15 15.98
N PHE A 219 7.08 2.76 14.84
CA PHE A 219 5.88 3.55 14.53
C PHE A 219 4.66 2.72 14.02
N HIS A 220 4.71 1.39 14.13
CA HIS A 220 3.76 0.45 13.52
C HIS A 220 2.51 0.14 14.38
N THR A 221 2.48 0.52 15.66
CA THR A 221 1.51 -0.03 16.63
C THR A 221 0.04 0.33 16.37
N TRP A 222 -0.23 1.30 15.52
CA TRP A 222 -1.59 1.66 15.11
C TRP A 222 -2.18 0.67 14.09
N GLN A 223 -1.31 0.06 13.26
CA GLN A 223 -1.74 -0.69 12.08
C GLN A 223 -2.48 -2.00 12.40
N PRO A 224 -1.99 -2.91 13.26
CA PRO A 224 -2.70 -4.16 13.54
C PRO A 224 -4.09 -3.93 14.11
N ASP A 225 -4.25 -2.95 15.00
CA ASP A 225 -5.52 -2.60 15.59
C ASP A 225 -6.47 -1.99 14.54
N ALA A 226 -5.96 -1.06 13.70
CA ALA A 226 -6.75 -0.45 12.64
C ALA A 226 -7.22 -1.48 11.61
N TYR A 227 -6.34 -2.40 11.19
CA TYR A 227 -6.68 -3.43 10.20
C TYR A 227 -7.69 -4.45 10.74
N GLU A 228 -7.60 -4.78 12.01
CA GLU A 228 -8.55 -5.68 12.67
C GLU A 228 -9.95 -5.08 12.75
N GLN A 229 -10.04 -3.79 13.12
CA GLN A 229 -11.31 -3.14 13.42
C GLN A 229 -11.97 -2.47 12.20
N SER A 230 -11.23 -2.17 11.14
CA SER A 230 -11.79 -1.56 9.93
C SER A 230 -12.65 -2.53 9.13
N PRO A 231 -13.66 -2.04 8.37
CA PRO A 231 -14.34 -2.87 7.38
C PRO A 231 -13.32 -3.47 6.41
N THR A 232 -13.45 -4.74 6.03
CA THR A 232 -12.40 -5.43 5.27
C THR A 232 -12.11 -4.76 3.92
N ALA A 233 -13.12 -4.21 3.24
CA ALA A 233 -12.90 -3.42 2.01
C ALA A 233 -11.98 -2.20 2.25
N VAL A 234 -12.10 -1.54 3.40
CA VAL A 234 -11.23 -0.40 3.78
C VAL A 234 -9.84 -0.91 4.14
N THR A 235 -9.74 -2.03 4.86
CA THR A 235 -8.46 -2.66 5.20
C THR A 235 -7.68 -3.07 3.96
N MET A 236 -8.33 -3.54 2.89
CA MET A 236 -7.70 -3.83 1.61
C MET A 236 -7.03 -2.57 1.02
N VAL A 237 -7.66 -1.40 1.11
CA VAL A 237 -7.08 -0.13 0.66
C VAL A 237 -5.95 0.31 1.58
N LEU A 238 -6.13 0.24 2.90
CA LEU A 238 -5.11 0.58 3.89
C LEU A 238 -3.82 -0.22 3.66
N SER A 239 -3.93 -1.55 3.57
CA SER A 239 -2.79 -2.47 3.49
C SER A 239 -2.23 -2.59 2.07
N GLY A 240 -3.10 -2.65 1.07
CA GLY A 240 -2.71 -2.84 -0.33
C GLY A 240 -2.06 -1.59 -0.95
N ILE A 241 -2.57 -0.39 -0.62
CA ILE A 241 -2.20 0.82 -1.34
C ILE A 241 -1.66 1.90 -0.40
N MET A 242 -2.39 2.23 0.67
CA MET A 242 -2.11 3.43 1.47
C MET A 242 -0.74 3.41 2.15
N VAL A 243 -0.24 2.25 2.58
CA VAL A 243 1.11 2.12 3.16
C VAL A 243 2.21 2.42 2.13
N LYS A 244 1.94 2.26 0.83
CA LYS A 244 2.88 2.60 -0.25
C LYS A 244 3.06 4.11 -0.43
N MET A 245 2.16 4.95 0.10
CA MET A 245 2.36 6.40 0.14
C MET A 245 3.66 6.76 0.88
N GLY A 246 3.92 6.10 2.04
CA GLY A 246 5.15 6.32 2.80
C GLY A 246 6.39 5.88 2.04
N ILE A 247 6.35 4.69 1.41
CA ILE A 247 7.47 4.17 0.61
C ILE A 247 7.72 5.06 -0.60
N PHE A 248 6.67 5.45 -1.33
CA PHE A 248 6.72 6.40 -2.45
C PHE A 248 7.40 7.70 -2.04
N ALA A 249 7.01 8.25 -0.89
CA ALA A 249 7.55 9.51 -0.38
C ALA A 249 9.01 9.39 0.07
N VAL A 250 9.43 8.25 0.63
CA VAL A 250 10.86 8.01 0.95
C VAL A 250 11.69 7.99 -0.32
N ILE A 251 11.25 7.28 -1.35
CA ILE A 251 11.99 7.13 -2.61
C ILE A 251 11.99 8.43 -3.40
N GLY A 252 10.83 9.05 -3.61
CA GLY A 252 10.67 10.21 -4.49
C GLY A 252 11.02 11.54 -3.83
N TRP A 253 10.99 11.63 -2.51
CA TRP A 253 11.14 12.90 -1.80
C TRP A 253 12.30 12.88 -0.81
N LEU A 254 12.29 11.95 0.15
CA LEU A 254 13.25 11.97 1.25
C LEU A 254 14.69 11.78 0.79
N VAL A 255 14.94 10.72 0.03
CA VAL A 255 16.30 10.37 -0.43
C VAL A 255 16.87 11.42 -1.38
N PRO A 256 16.12 11.89 -2.41
CA PRO A 256 16.66 12.89 -3.34
C PRO A 256 16.81 14.30 -2.73
N ILE A 257 15.97 14.70 -1.77
CA ILE A 257 16.05 16.03 -1.14
C ILE A 257 17.18 16.07 -0.09
N PHE A 258 17.42 14.96 0.63
CA PHE A 258 18.38 14.91 1.75
C PHE A 258 19.39 13.78 1.57
N PRO A 259 20.19 13.74 0.50
CA PRO A 259 21.05 12.60 0.20
C PRO A 259 22.10 12.32 1.28
N ASP A 260 22.72 13.37 1.84
CA ASP A 260 23.76 13.21 2.86
C ASP A 260 23.17 12.69 4.18
N ALA A 261 22.01 13.23 4.59
CA ALA A 261 21.32 12.76 5.79
C ALA A 261 20.78 11.33 5.60
N ALA A 262 20.28 10.99 4.42
CA ALA A 262 19.83 9.64 4.10
C ALA A 262 20.99 8.63 4.19
N HIS A 263 22.16 8.97 3.64
CA HIS A 263 23.35 8.13 3.71
C HIS A 263 23.87 7.97 5.15
N SER A 264 23.95 9.08 5.89
CA SER A 264 24.45 9.09 7.28
C SER A 264 23.57 8.28 8.24
N ASN A 265 22.25 8.25 8.01
CA ASN A 265 21.30 7.51 8.84
C ASN A 265 20.94 6.11 8.29
N ALA A 266 21.51 5.71 7.15
CA ALA A 266 21.16 4.45 6.47
C ALA A 266 21.30 3.23 7.39
N MET A 267 22.46 3.08 8.06
CA MET A 267 22.72 1.97 8.97
C MET A 267 21.68 1.87 10.09
N LEU A 268 21.36 3.00 10.74
CA LEU A 268 20.37 3.04 11.82
C LEU A 268 18.99 2.58 11.32
N ILE A 269 18.56 3.09 10.16
CA ILE A 269 17.24 2.79 9.60
C ILE A 269 17.15 1.33 9.14
N VAL A 270 18.20 0.81 8.51
CA VAL A 270 18.29 -0.60 8.12
C VAL A 270 18.18 -1.52 9.34
N VAL A 271 18.94 -1.23 10.40
CA VAL A 271 18.91 -2.02 11.65
C VAL A 271 17.50 -1.99 12.28
N LEU A 272 16.89 -0.80 12.41
CA LEU A 272 15.52 -0.67 12.95
C LEU A 272 14.50 -1.42 12.09
N SER A 273 14.65 -1.38 10.77
CA SER A 273 13.78 -2.10 9.84
C SER A 273 13.90 -3.62 10.02
N VAL A 274 15.12 -4.14 10.13
CA VAL A 274 15.36 -5.58 10.35
C VAL A 274 14.86 -6.04 11.73
N ILE A 275 15.06 -5.23 12.79
CA ILE A 275 14.45 -5.50 14.10
C ILE A 275 12.92 -5.58 13.96
N GLY A 276 12.32 -4.63 13.23
CA GLY A 276 10.88 -4.61 12.97
C GLY A 276 10.39 -5.83 12.21
N MET A 277 11.14 -6.30 11.20
CA MET A 277 10.83 -7.52 10.44
C MET A 277 10.77 -8.75 11.35
N LEU A 278 11.80 -8.95 12.15
CA LEU A 278 11.88 -10.10 13.07
C LEU A 278 10.81 -10.02 14.16
N TYR A 279 10.66 -8.86 14.78
CA TYR A 279 9.65 -8.59 15.80
C TYR A 279 8.23 -8.88 15.28
N ALA A 280 7.88 -8.31 14.12
CA ALA A 280 6.55 -8.50 13.53
C ALA A 280 6.31 -9.97 13.14
N SER A 281 7.31 -10.66 12.58
CA SER A 281 7.21 -12.06 12.21
C SER A 281 7.00 -12.97 13.43
N LEU A 282 7.71 -12.73 14.54
CA LEU A 282 7.54 -13.47 15.79
C LEU A 282 6.14 -13.25 16.40
N ILE A 283 5.62 -12.03 16.32
CA ILE A 283 4.24 -11.74 16.78
C ILE A 283 3.23 -12.42 15.86
N ALA A 284 3.42 -12.38 14.53
CA ALA A 284 2.53 -13.04 13.57
C ALA A 284 2.35 -14.53 13.87
N MET A 285 3.44 -15.23 14.24
CA MET A 285 3.40 -16.66 14.63
C MET A 285 2.51 -16.94 15.86
N LYS A 286 2.30 -15.97 16.72
CA LYS A 286 1.51 -16.10 17.95
C LYS A 286 0.06 -15.64 17.82
N GLN A 287 -0.31 -15.09 16.63
CA GLN A 287 -1.68 -14.63 16.43
C GLN A 287 -2.63 -15.80 16.22
N ASP A 288 -3.77 -15.74 16.90
CA ASP A 288 -4.92 -16.62 16.65
C ASP A 288 -5.96 -15.94 15.73
N ASP A 289 -5.94 -14.62 15.61
CA ASP A 289 -6.78 -13.85 14.71
C ASP A 289 -6.13 -13.72 13.34
N MET A 290 -6.83 -14.18 12.29
CA MET A 290 -6.34 -14.19 10.91
C MET A 290 -6.03 -12.76 10.39
N LYS A 291 -6.86 -11.78 10.73
CA LYS A 291 -6.64 -10.37 10.31
C LYS A 291 -5.40 -9.79 10.97
N ARG A 292 -5.18 -10.07 12.25
CA ARG A 292 -3.97 -9.62 12.95
C ARG A 292 -2.71 -10.29 12.41
N LEU A 293 -2.78 -11.58 12.06
CA LEU A 293 -1.66 -12.30 11.45
C LEU A 293 -1.27 -11.64 10.12
N ILE A 294 -2.23 -11.37 9.24
CA ILE A 294 -1.98 -10.70 7.95
C ILE A 294 -1.41 -9.29 8.18
N ALA A 295 -1.89 -8.56 9.20
CA ALA A 295 -1.39 -7.23 9.54
C ALA A 295 0.09 -7.26 9.94
N TYR A 296 0.50 -8.16 10.84
CA TYR A 296 1.90 -8.30 11.24
C TYR A 296 2.79 -8.82 10.12
N SER A 297 2.30 -9.73 9.28
CA SER A 297 2.98 -10.15 8.05
C SER A 297 3.29 -8.94 7.15
N SER A 298 2.32 -8.05 6.95
CA SER A 298 2.52 -6.83 6.16
C SER A 298 3.59 -5.90 6.74
N ILE A 299 3.67 -5.75 8.08
CA ILE A 299 4.73 -4.95 8.73
C ILE A 299 6.12 -5.53 8.41
N ALA A 300 6.28 -6.85 8.44
CA ALA A 300 7.55 -7.49 8.11
C ALA A 300 7.97 -7.22 6.66
N HIS A 301 7.07 -7.37 5.68
CA HIS A 301 7.36 -7.09 4.28
C HIS A 301 7.70 -5.61 4.01
N ILE A 302 7.02 -4.69 4.67
CA ILE A 302 7.31 -3.25 4.54
C ILE A 302 8.64 -2.90 5.21
N GLY A 303 8.98 -3.57 6.32
CA GLY A 303 10.30 -3.45 6.93
C GLY A 303 11.42 -3.82 5.96
N LEU A 304 11.26 -4.91 5.18
CA LEU A 304 12.21 -5.29 4.15
C LEU A 304 12.33 -4.23 3.05
N MET A 305 11.20 -3.67 2.58
CA MET A 305 11.22 -2.59 1.58
C MET A 305 11.98 -1.37 2.11
N CYS A 306 11.74 -0.96 3.36
CA CYS A 306 12.46 0.16 3.97
C CYS A 306 13.96 -0.13 4.09
N ALA A 307 14.36 -1.30 4.57
CA ALA A 307 15.75 -1.71 4.66
C ALA A 307 16.43 -1.70 3.28
N ALA A 308 15.76 -2.18 2.24
CA ALA A 308 16.28 -2.21 0.88
C ALA A 308 16.40 -0.82 0.23
N ILE A 309 15.55 0.15 0.56
CA ILE A 309 15.73 1.55 0.12
C ILE A 309 17.01 2.12 0.71
N PHE A 310 17.20 1.93 2.03
CA PHE A 310 18.35 2.46 2.76
C PHE A 310 19.63 1.62 2.61
N SER A 311 19.60 0.52 1.83
CA SER A 311 20.83 -0.11 1.33
C SER A 311 21.53 0.74 0.25
N MET A 312 20.88 1.79 -0.25
CA MET A 312 21.41 2.82 -1.15
C MET A 312 22.03 2.27 -2.43
N ASN A 313 21.47 1.19 -2.98
CA ASN A 313 21.89 0.62 -4.25
C ASN A 313 20.73 0.33 -5.20
N ASP A 314 21.05 0.25 -6.50
CA ASP A 314 20.06 0.08 -7.58
C ASP A 314 19.33 -1.25 -7.49
N ILE A 315 20.01 -2.32 -7.04
CA ILE A 315 19.44 -3.67 -6.99
C ILE A 315 18.31 -3.72 -5.94
N GLY A 316 18.59 -3.23 -4.73
CA GLY A 316 17.61 -3.14 -3.67
C GLY A 316 16.41 -2.28 -4.06
N LEU A 317 16.67 -1.11 -4.68
CA LEU A 317 15.61 -0.20 -5.10
C LEU A 317 14.74 -0.80 -6.22
N LYS A 318 15.32 -1.50 -7.21
CA LYS A 318 14.55 -2.26 -8.21
C LYS A 318 13.63 -3.28 -7.56
N GLY A 319 14.14 -4.01 -6.55
CA GLY A 319 13.34 -4.93 -5.75
C GLY A 319 12.16 -4.25 -5.06
N VAL A 320 12.39 -3.10 -4.43
CA VAL A 320 11.34 -2.32 -3.76
C VAL A 320 10.26 -1.86 -4.74
N MET A 321 10.66 -1.33 -5.92
CA MET A 321 9.70 -0.90 -6.94
C MET A 321 8.71 -2.01 -7.28
N ILE A 322 9.22 -3.20 -7.63
CA ILE A 322 8.38 -4.35 -7.97
C ILE A 322 7.54 -4.78 -6.77
N GLN A 323 8.15 -4.83 -5.58
CA GLN A 323 7.51 -5.35 -4.39
C GLN A 323 6.38 -4.45 -3.88
N MET A 324 6.43 -3.14 -4.12
CA MET A 324 5.29 -2.25 -3.82
C MET A 324 4.00 -2.72 -4.52
N PHE A 325 4.09 -3.07 -5.79
CA PHE A 325 2.96 -3.59 -6.56
C PHE A 325 2.58 -5.00 -6.09
N ASN A 326 3.55 -5.91 -6.02
CA ASN A 326 3.33 -7.32 -5.71
C ASN A 326 2.71 -7.52 -4.34
N HIS A 327 3.30 -6.89 -3.30
CA HIS A 327 2.73 -6.93 -1.95
C HIS A 327 1.31 -6.33 -1.92
N GLY A 328 1.06 -5.26 -2.68
CA GLY A 328 -0.27 -4.65 -2.77
C GLY A 328 -1.33 -5.63 -3.25
N ILE A 329 -1.08 -6.30 -4.38
CA ILE A 329 -1.98 -7.29 -4.98
C ILE A 329 -2.14 -8.52 -4.07
N ASN A 330 -1.02 -9.06 -3.56
CA ASN A 330 -1.03 -10.27 -2.74
C ASN A 330 -1.82 -10.09 -1.44
N VAL A 331 -1.59 -8.96 -0.74
CA VAL A 331 -2.28 -8.71 0.53
C VAL A 331 -3.78 -8.45 0.34
N ILE A 332 -4.19 -7.83 -0.78
CA ILE A 332 -5.62 -7.69 -1.12
C ILE A 332 -6.25 -9.09 -1.29
N GLY A 333 -5.56 -10.00 -1.98
CA GLY A 333 -6.02 -11.40 -2.10
C GLY A 333 -6.19 -12.08 -0.74
N LEU A 334 -5.22 -11.94 0.16
CA LEU A 334 -5.32 -12.48 1.52
C LEU A 334 -6.51 -11.89 2.29
N TRP A 335 -6.77 -10.58 2.16
CA TRP A 335 -7.92 -9.92 2.79
C TRP A 335 -9.26 -10.37 2.22
N ILE A 336 -9.35 -10.62 0.89
CA ILE A 336 -10.56 -11.19 0.27
C ILE A 336 -10.86 -12.56 0.86
N VAL A 337 -9.84 -13.42 1.02
CA VAL A 337 -10.01 -14.75 1.65
C VAL A 337 -10.43 -14.60 3.11
N ALA A 338 -9.80 -13.69 3.85
CA ALA A 338 -10.13 -13.43 5.26
C ALA A 338 -11.59 -12.97 5.41
N ASP A 339 -12.05 -12.04 4.58
CA ASP A 339 -13.44 -11.58 4.55
C ASP A 339 -14.41 -12.71 4.22
N ALA A 340 -14.11 -13.50 3.20
CA ALA A 340 -14.95 -14.61 2.76
C ALA A 340 -15.09 -15.70 3.85
N ILE A 341 -14.02 -16.02 4.56
CA ILE A 341 -14.05 -16.98 5.67
C ILE A 341 -14.88 -16.41 6.82
N GLU A 342 -14.60 -15.18 7.26
CA GLU A 342 -15.33 -14.54 8.37
C GLU A 342 -16.84 -14.47 8.08
N GLN A 343 -17.25 -14.11 6.84
CA GLN A 343 -18.65 -14.05 6.47
C GLN A 343 -19.33 -15.42 6.44
N LYS A 344 -18.62 -16.49 6.08
CA LYS A 344 -19.18 -17.85 6.00
C LYS A 344 -19.23 -18.56 7.35
N THR A 345 -18.26 -18.32 8.21
CA THR A 345 -18.07 -19.06 9.47
C THR A 345 -18.48 -18.27 10.70
N GLY A 346 -18.59 -16.94 10.59
CA GLY A 346 -18.84 -16.03 11.71
C GLY A 346 -17.65 -15.84 12.64
N THR A 347 -16.50 -16.45 12.34
CA THR A 347 -15.28 -16.32 13.15
C THR A 347 -14.04 -16.12 12.26
N ARG A 348 -13.01 -15.52 12.82
CA ARG A 348 -11.70 -15.32 12.22
C ARG A 348 -10.55 -15.90 13.05
N LYS A 349 -10.89 -16.62 14.13
CA LYS A 349 -9.91 -17.27 14.98
C LYS A 349 -9.47 -18.59 14.37
N LEU A 350 -8.16 -18.75 14.21
CA LEU A 350 -7.55 -19.94 13.64
C LEU A 350 -7.83 -21.20 14.50
N SER A 351 -7.97 -21.04 15.79
CA SER A 351 -8.30 -22.13 16.74
C SER A 351 -9.76 -22.65 16.63
N GLU A 352 -10.66 -21.85 16.04
CA GLU A 352 -12.07 -22.19 15.85
C GLU A 352 -12.36 -22.71 14.43
N LEU A 353 -11.36 -22.76 13.54
CA LEU A 353 -11.48 -23.12 12.13
C LEU A 353 -10.71 -24.40 11.80
N GLY A 354 -11.15 -25.13 10.78
CA GLY A 354 -10.51 -26.36 10.29
C GLY A 354 -11.29 -27.01 9.16
N GLY A 355 -10.61 -27.79 8.32
CA GLY A 355 -11.23 -28.62 7.30
C GLY A 355 -11.94 -27.86 6.17
N LEU A 356 -11.70 -26.57 5.98
CA LEU A 356 -12.34 -25.76 4.94
C LEU A 356 -12.08 -26.29 3.52
N ALA A 357 -10.95 -26.99 3.27
CA ALA A 357 -10.64 -27.55 1.96
C ALA A 357 -11.69 -28.58 1.51
N HIS A 358 -12.34 -29.28 2.44
CA HIS A 358 -13.41 -30.23 2.11
C HIS A 358 -14.72 -29.53 1.71
N LYS A 359 -14.93 -28.29 2.16
CA LYS A 359 -16.17 -27.53 1.95
C LYS A 359 -16.06 -26.46 0.88
N ALA A 360 -14.86 -25.88 0.70
CA ALA A 360 -14.55 -24.82 -0.23
C ALA A 360 -13.20 -25.10 -0.94
N PRO A 361 -13.12 -26.14 -1.78
CA PRO A 361 -11.87 -26.55 -2.42
C PRO A 361 -11.30 -25.49 -3.37
N VAL A 362 -12.14 -24.73 -4.08
CA VAL A 362 -11.69 -23.65 -4.98
C VAL A 362 -11.04 -22.53 -4.18
N LEU A 363 -11.67 -22.12 -3.08
CA LEU A 363 -11.09 -21.14 -2.17
C LEU A 363 -9.75 -21.61 -1.61
N ALA A 364 -9.66 -22.89 -1.23
CA ALA A 364 -8.45 -23.49 -0.68
C ALA A 364 -7.28 -23.43 -1.68
N ILE A 365 -7.50 -23.81 -2.95
CA ILE A 365 -6.47 -23.77 -4.00
C ILE A 365 -6.00 -22.32 -4.21
N MET A 366 -6.91 -21.36 -4.34
CA MET A 366 -6.57 -19.95 -4.55
C MET A 366 -5.80 -19.41 -3.36
N PHE A 367 -6.21 -19.75 -2.14
CA PHE A 367 -5.49 -19.31 -0.95
C PHE A 367 -4.07 -19.89 -0.84
N VAL A 368 -3.88 -21.16 -1.21
CA VAL A 368 -2.54 -21.77 -1.22
C VAL A 368 -1.59 -21.02 -2.17
N VAL A 369 -2.06 -20.62 -3.35
CA VAL A 369 -1.25 -19.80 -4.27
C VAL A 369 -0.90 -18.46 -3.65
N LEU A 370 -1.85 -17.78 -2.99
CA LEU A 370 -1.62 -16.51 -2.30
C LEU A 370 -0.68 -16.67 -1.10
N ALA A 371 -0.80 -17.78 -0.37
CA ALA A 371 0.11 -18.13 0.73
C ALA A 371 1.54 -18.33 0.22
N PHE A 372 1.72 -19.02 -0.91
CA PHE A 372 3.01 -19.17 -1.56
C PHE A 372 3.57 -17.84 -2.06
N ALA A 373 2.72 -16.94 -2.57
CA ALA A 373 3.13 -15.58 -2.90
C ALA A 373 3.54 -14.78 -1.65
N ASN A 374 2.86 -14.98 -0.52
CA ASN A 374 3.20 -14.30 0.74
C ASN A 374 4.54 -14.75 1.36
N ILE A 375 5.01 -15.95 1.05
CA ILE A 375 6.33 -16.46 1.45
C ILE A 375 7.38 -16.34 0.35
N ALA A 376 7.05 -15.60 -0.71
CA ALA A 376 7.94 -15.37 -1.86
C ALA A 376 8.49 -16.67 -2.49
N LEU A 377 7.61 -17.67 -2.70
CA LEU A 377 8.02 -18.91 -3.38
C LEU A 377 8.39 -18.59 -4.87
N PRO A 378 9.45 -19.18 -5.43
CA PRO A 378 9.76 -19.09 -6.85
C PRO A 378 8.52 -19.31 -7.74
N LEU A 379 8.43 -18.60 -8.87
CA LEU A 379 7.29 -18.50 -9.78
C LEU A 379 6.12 -17.65 -9.27
N THR A 380 6.20 -17.10 -8.07
CA THR A 380 5.26 -16.07 -7.61
C THR A 380 5.88 -14.69 -7.77
N ASN A 381 5.02 -13.68 -7.93
CA ASN A 381 5.45 -12.29 -8.16
C ASN A 381 6.34 -11.73 -7.03
N ALA A 382 6.08 -12.08 -5.77
CA ALA A 382 6.83 -11.57 -4.63
C ALA A 382 8.28 -12.06 -4.61
N PHE A 383 8.58 -13.25 -5.14
CA PHE A 383 9.93 -13.80 -5.18
C PHE A 383 10.94 -12.85 -5.83
N VAL A 384 10.58 -12.29 -6.98
CA VAL A 384 11.48 -11.41 -7.73
C VAL A 384 11.82 -10.15 -6.93
N GLY A 385 10.81 -9.52 -6.33
CA GLY A 385 11.01 -8.33 -5.50
C GLY A 385 11.86 -8.62 -4.26
N GLU A 386 11.54 -9.66 -3.52
CA GLU A 386 12.26 -10.03 -2.29
C GLU A 386 13.69 -10.48 -2.58
N PHE A 387 13.91 -11.27 -3.62
CA PHE A 387 15.24 -11.68 -4.04
C PHE A 387 16.15 -10.49 -4.35
N LEU A 388 15.64 -9.50 -5.11
CA LEU A 388 16.40 -8.30 -5.42
C LEU A 388 16.65 -7.44 -4.16
N MET A 389 15.68 -7.32 -3.26
CA MET A 389 15.84 -6.57 -2.01
C MET A 389 16.89 -7.21 -1.10
N PHE A 390 16.89 -8.54 -0.94
CA PHE A 390 17.92 -9.24 -0.17
C PHE A 390 19.30 -9.16 -0.82
N ASN A 391 19.37 -9.19 -2.16
CA ASN A 391 20.62 -8.98 -2.88
C ASN A 391 21.19 -7.58 -2.63
N GLY A 392 20.34 -6.54 -2.71
CA GLY A 392 20.76 -5.19 -2.36
C GLY A 392 21.22 -5.04 -0.90
N LEU A 393 20.54 -5.69 0.05
CA LEU A 393 20.97 -5.72 1.45
C LEU A 393 22.29 -6.48 1.64
N PHE A 394 22.52 -7.55 0.86
CA PHE A 394 23.76 -8.31 0.91
C PHE A 394 24.96 -7.47 0.47
N GLU A 395 24.82 -6.67 -0.56
CA GLU A 395 25.85 -5.70 -0.97
C GLU A 395 26.11 -4.63 0.11
N PHE A 396 25.07 -4.23 0.85
CA PHE A 396 25.19 -3.26 1.94
C PHE A 396 25.89 -3.85 3.18
N ASN A 397 25.42 -5.00 3.68
CA ASN A 397 26.01 -5.67 4.85
C ASN A 397 25.54 -7.12 4.97
N VAL A 398 26.48 -8.07 4.83
CA VAL A 398 26.21 -9.51 4.88
C VAL A 398 25.62 -9.98 6.22
N TYR A 399 26.05 -9.43 7.35
CA TYR A 399 25.57 -9.85 8.67
C TYR A 399 24.15 -9.41 8.93
N ILE A 400 23.80 -8.19 8.51
CA ILE A 400 22.45 -7.67 8.60
C ILE A 400 21.52 -8.48 7.69
N THR A 401 21.98 -8.81 6.48
CA THR A 401 21.21 -9.65 5.55
C THR A 401 20.98 -11.04 6.12
N ALA A 402 21.97 -11.66 6.74
CA ALA A 402 21.80 -12.96 7.39
C ALA A 402 20.73 -12.90 8.51
N ALA A 403 20.73 -11.83 9.31
CA ALA A 403 19.67 -11.61 10.30
C ALA A 403 18.29 -11.39 9.64
N ALA A 404 18.22 -10.59 8.58
CA ALA A 404 16.98 -10.32 7.84
C ALA A 404 16.40 -11.59 7.18
N LEU A 405 17.25 -12.50 6.68
CA LEU A 405 16.82 -13.77 6.06
C LEU A 405 16.07 -14.69 7.04
N ILE A 406 16.27 -14.57 8.35
CA ILE A 406 15.49 -15.30 9.35
C ILE A 406 13.99 -14.97 9.21
N SER A 407 13.64 -13.73 8.80
CA SER A 407 12.24 -13.34 8.62
C SER A 407 11.53 -14.16 7.54
N ILE A 408 12.21 -14.63 6.50
CA ILE A 408 11.62 -15.50 5.45
C ILE A 408 11.21 -16.85 6.07
N ILE A 409 12.07 -17.44 6.91
CA ILE A 409 11.76 -18.70 7.60
C ILE A 409 10.54 -18.50 8.50
N LEU A 410 10.50 -17.41 9.25
CA LEU A 410 9.37 -17.08 10.11
C LEU A 410 8.10 -16.83 9.28
N ALA A 411 8.22 -16.18 8.11
CA ALA A 411 7.10 -15.95 7.19
C ALA A 411 6.52 -17.27 6.67
N ALA A 412 7.37 -18.22 6.31
CA ALA A 412 6.93 -19.57 5.93
C ALA A 412 6.19 -20.27 7.09
N VAL A 413 6.73 -20.18 8.32
CA VAL A 413 6.11 -20.83 9.49
C VAL A 413 4.71 -20.28 9.75
N TYR A 414 4.52 -18.95 9.91
CA TYR A 414 3.20 -18.43 10.25
C TYR A 414 2.20 -18.56 9.09
N THR A 415 2.65 -18.42 7.84
CA THR A 415 1.76 -18.52 6.68
C THR A 415 1.30 -19.96 6.47
N LEU A 416 2.22 -20.94 6.49
CA LEU A 416 1.86 -22.36 6.32
C LEU A 416 1.05 -22.89 7.51
N THR A 417 1.32 -22.41 8.73
CA THR A 417 0.49 -22.71 9.90
C THR A 417 -0.94 -22.17 9.72
N MET A 418 -1.09 -20.98 9.17
CA MET A 418 -2.42 -20.42 8.84
C MET A 418 -3.13 -21.28 7.81
N VAL A 419 -2.45 -21.68 6.72
CA VAL A 419 -3.00 -22.61 5.70
C VAL A 419 -3.44 -23.90 6.36
N GLN A 420 -2.58 -24.52 7.16
CA GLN A 420 -2.86 -25.78 7.85
C GLN A 420 -4.08 -25.69 8.76
N LYS A 421 -4.14 -24.68 9.60
CA LYS A 421 -5.25 -24.52 10.56
C LYS A 421 -6.57 -24.22 9.89
N LEU A 422 -6.60 -23.44 8.81
CA LEU A 422 -7.84 -23.05 8.14
C LEU A 422 -8.41 -24.16 7.25
N PHE A 423 -7.56 -24.76 6.43
CA PHE A 423 -8.01 -25.57 5.31
C PHE A 423 -7.88 -27.06 5.54
N TYR A 424 -6.93 -27.52 6.35
CA TYR A 424 -6.68 -28.93 6.59
C TYR A 424 -7.24 -29.40 7.95
N GLY A 425 -7.17 -30.72 8.19
CA GLY A 425 -7.72 -31.36 9.38
C GLY A 425 -9.21 -31.65 9.29
N ASN A 426 -9.82 -31.93 10.42
CA ASN A 426 -11.24 -32.24 10.50
C ASN A 426 -12.09 -30.97 10.39
N THR A 427 -13.28 -31.09 9.80
CA THR A 427 -14.27 -30.03 9.85
C THR A 427 -14.74 -29.82 11.29
N VAL A 428 -14.85 -28.55 11.69
CA VAL A 428 -15.33 -28.12 13.02
C VAL A 428 -16.73 -27.51 12.87
N THR A 429 -17.41 -27.29 13.98
CA THR A 429 -18.78 -26.77 13.99
C THR A 429 -18.96 -25.51 13.15
N ALA A 430 -17.98 -24.59 13.19
CA ALA A 430 -18.01 -23.35 12.40
C ALA A 430 -17.90 -23.59 10.88
N THR A 431 -17.20 -24.68 10.46
CA THR A 431 -16.97 -24.99 9.05
C THR A 431 -17.91 -26.06 8.49
N GLU A 432 -18.63 -26.79 9.33
CA GLU A 432 -19.46 -27.93 8.95
C GLU A 432 -20.54 -27.57 7.93
N LYS A 433 -21.22 -26.44 8.15
CA LYS A 433 -22.31 -25.93 7.30
C LYS A 433 -21.86 -24.95 6.22
N THR A 434 -20.56 -24.69 6.09
CA THR A 434 -20.05 -23.82 5.05
C THR A 434 -20.03 -24.50 3.69
N GLY A 435 -20.03 -23.71 2.65
CA GLY A 435 -19.86 -24.15 1.26
C GLY A 435 -18.97 -23.18 0.52
N GLU A 436 -18.81 -23.42 -0.79
CA GLU A 436 -17.95 -22.61 -1.64
C GLU A 436 -18.34 -21.11 -1.61
N VAL A 437 -17.38 -20.25 -1.81
CA VAL A 437 -17.58 -18.79 -1.84
C VAL A 437 -18.31 -18.35 -3.11
N GLY A 438 -18.90 -17.16 -3.10
CA GLY A 438 -19.61 -16.63 -4.24
C GLY A 438 -18.74 -16.45 -5.48
N THR A 439 -19.32 -16.60 -6.67
CA THR A 439 -18.61 -16.50 -7.96
C THR A 439 -17.86 -15.17 -8.14
N ASN A 440 -18.40 -14.07 -7.58
CA ASN A 440 -17.72 -12.78 -7.60
C ASN A 440 -16.38 -12.82 -6.84
N VAL A 441 -16.33 -13.48 -5.70
CA VAL A 441 -15.10 -13.66 -4.90
C VAL A 441 -14.13 -14.57 -5.64
N GLN A 442 -14.61 -15.71 -6.16
CA GLN A 442 -13.78 -16.63 -6.95
C GLN A 442 -13.14 -15.95 -8.16
N LEU A 443 -13.93 -15.16 -8.90
CA LEU A 443 -13.42 -14.45 -10.09
C LEU A 443 -12.33 -13.44 -9.71
N MET A 444 -12.53 -12.65 -8.64
CA MET A 444 -11.53 -11.67 -8.21
C MET A 444 -10.27 -12.33 -7.69
N LEU A 445 -10.38 -13.43 -6.94
CA LEU A 445 -9.23 -14.22 -6.54
C LEU A 445 -8.51 -14.84 -7.74
N ALA A 446 -9.24 -15.35 -8.75
CA ALA A 446 -8.65 -15.87 -9.96
C ALA A 446 -7.85 -14.80 -10.73
N VAL A 447 -8.38 -13.57 -10.83
CA VAL A 447 -7.65 -12.43 -11.44
C VAL A 447 -6.36 -12.16 -10.66
N ILE A 448 -6.40 -12.12 -9.33
CA ILE A 448 -5.21 -11.91 -8.51
C ILE A 448 -4.19 -13.04 -8.69
N VAL A 449 -4.64 -14.31 -8.70
CA VAL A 449 -3.77 -15.48 -8.91
C VAL A 449 -3.09 -15.41 -10.27
N VAL A 450 -3.81 -15.02 -11.32
CA VAL A 450 -3.23 -14.81 -12.66
C VAL A 450 -2.14 -13.74 -12.62
N VAL A 451 -2.40 -12.59 -11.98
CA VAL A 451 -1.41 -11.51 -11.83
C VAL A 451 -0.17 -12.00 -11.06
N VAL A 452 -0.37 -12.77 -9.97
CA VAL A 452 0.71 -13.36 -9.16
C VAL A 452 1.62 -14.24 -10.02
N ILE A 453 1.05 -15.13 -10.81
CA ILE A 453 1.81 -16.08 -11.65
C ILE A 453 2.47 -15.36 -12.82
N VAL A 454 1.74 -14.48 -13.53
CA VAL A 454 2.26 -13.76 -14.70
C VAL A 454 3.48 -12.92 -14.33
N PHE A 455 3.41 -12.12 -13.27
CA PHE A 455 4.56 -11.31 -12.83
C PHE A 455 5.61 -12.11 -12.06
N GLY A 456 5.30 -13.31 -11.60
CA GLY A 456 6.29 -14.25 -11.07
C GLY A 456 7.14 -14.90 -12.15
N VAL A 457 6.54 -15.18 -13.30
CA VAL A 457 7.22 -15.79 -14.48
C VAL A 457 7.86 -14.74 -15.38
N TYR A 458 7.19 -13.61 -15.59
CA TYR A 458 7.63 -12.54 -16.48
C TYR A 458 7.57 -11.16 -15.83
N PRO A 459 8.51 -10.81 -14.91
CA PRO A 459 8.55 -9.55 -14.20
C PRO A 459 9.08 -8.37 -15.04
N GLN A 460 9.69 -8.63 -16.20
CA GLN A 460 10.40 -7.65 -17.01
C GLN A 460 9.61 -6.37 -17.30
N PRO A 461 8.30 -6.41 -17.65
CA PRO A 461 7.54 -5.20 -17.90
C PRO A 461 7.49 -4.23 -16.70
N MET A 462 7.47 -4.76 -15.47
CA MET A 462 7.48 -3.94 -14.25
C MET A 462 8.86 -3.34 -13.99
N ILE A 463 9.93 -4.09 -14.27
CA ILE A 463 11.31 -3.63 -14.16
C ILE A 463 11.55 -2.49 -15.15
N ASP A 464 11.16 -2.68 -16.41
CA ASP A 464 11.35 -1.68 -17.46
C ASP A 464 10.54 -0.41 -17.20
N LEU A 465 9.32 -0.55 -16.67
CA LEU A 465 8.46 0.59 -16.33
C LEU A 465 9.10 1.53 -15.31
N THR A 466 9.87 0.99 -14.35
CA THR A 466 10.43 1.76 -13.22
C THR A 466 11.91 2.07 -13.37
N LYS A 467 12.56 1.61 -14.45
CA LYS A 467 14.00 1.74 -14.67
C LYS A 467 14.50 3.18 -14.61
N ASP A 468 13.83 4.09 -15.28
CA ASP A 468 14.24 5.50 -15.33
C ASP A 468 14.12 6.18 -13.97
N THR A 469 13.08 5.84 -13.19
CA THR A 469 12.91 6.35 -11.82
C THR A 469 14.02 5.82 -10.91
N VAL A 470 14.38 4.54 -10.99
CA VAL A 470 15.49 3.97 -10.21
C VAL A 470 16.81 4.67 -10.51
N ASN A 471 17.10 4.90 -11.80
CA ASN A 471 18.33 5.59 -12.20
C ASN A 471 18.37 7.04 -11.69
N ALA A 472 17.23 7.74 -11.70
CA ALA A 472 17.14 9.14 -11.26
C ALA A 472 17.35 9.32 -9.74
N VAL A 473 16.93 8.35 -8.92
CA VAL A 473 17.02 8.46 -7.44
C VAL A 473 18.47 8.54 -6.95
N PHE A 474 19.39 7.82 -7.59
CA PHE A 474 20.82 7.79 -7.22
C PHE A 474 21.71 8.61 -8.16
N GLY A 475 21.14 9.48 -9.02
CA GLY A 475 21.88 10.43 -9.85
C GLY A 475 22.70 9.80 -10.99
N LYS A 476 22.23 8.66 -11.52
CA LYS A 476 22.85 7.98 -12.67
C LYS A 476 22.16 8.32 -13.99
#